data_aa5502101de7f43f3e31ce7aef7d8ec8
#
_entry.id   aa5502101de7f43f3e31ce7aef7d8ec8
#
_cell.length_a   1.000
_cell.length_b   1.000
_cell.length_c   1.000
_cell.angle_alpha   90.00
_cell.angle_beta   90.00
_cell.angle_gamma   90.00
#
_symmetry.space_group_name_H-M   'P 1'
#
loop_
_entity.id
_entity.type
_entity.pdbx_description
1 polymer ?
#
loop_
_entity_poly.entity_id
_entity_poly.type
_entity_poly.pdbx_seq_one_letter_code
_entity_poly.pdbx_strand_id
1 'polypeptide(L)'
;MKKKVKIGINGFGRIGRLILRIASERDDVEVVGINDPFIDADYAAYMLKFDTVHGKFNGEVYAKDGKLVVNGKKIDFYSEYEPAHINWNLTKPDVVAEASGKYTLAEEAEKHIGSGAKKVVITAAGKGCPMFVMGVNSSEYSPNMTVVSNSSCTTNCLAPLAKVIHENFGIKEGLMTTVHSLTPSQLAADGVSKKDWRGGRAASYNIIPSSTGAAKAVSQVIPELKGKLTGMSFRVPTLDVSVVDLTVKLEKETTYEEIIKAIKKAENGELKGIIGTTDLPLVSSDFIGDPRTCIVDEKAGIMLNPSFVKLVAWYDNEYGYTCKLVDMLKLVGGSN
;
A
#
# COMPACT_ATOMS: atom_id res chain seq x y z
N MET A 1 19.16 16.98 -16.52
CA MET A 1 17.98 16.49 -15.81
C MET A 1 18.22 15.04 -15.42
N LYS A 2 17.91 14.63 -14.17
CA LYS A 2 17.97 13.21 -13.80
C LYS A 2 16.95 12.44 -14.63
N LYS A 3 17.32 11.25 -15.11
CA LYS A 3 16.44 10.38 -15.88
C LYS A 3 15.26 9.96 -15.00
N LYS A 4 14.01 10.16 -15.48
CA LYS A 4 12.81 9.70 -14.80
C LYS A 4 12.71 8.17 -14.89
N VAL A 5 12.24 7.53 -13.83
CA VAL A 5 11.91 6.10 -13.85
C VAL A 5 10.60 5.92 -14.60
N LYS A 6 10.61 5.07 -15.60
CA LYS A 6 9.44 4.73 -16.43
C LYS A 6 8.62 3.62 -15.77
N ILE A 7 7.35 3.90 -15.49
CA ILE A 7 6.42 2.99 -14.84
C ILE A 7 5.40 2.49 -15.86
N GLY A 8 5.24 1.16 -15.96
CA GLY A 8 4.06 0.51 -16.52
C GLY A 8 3.06 0.18 -15.41
N ILE A 9 1.76 0.25 -15.68
CA ILE A 9 0.72 -0.11 -14.71
C ILE A 9 -0.11 -1.25 -15.31
N ASN A 10 -0.19 -2.38 -14.63
CA ASN A 10 -1.13 -3.45 -14.95
C ASN A 10 -2.28 -3.46 -13.94
N GLY A 11 -3.48 -3.13 -14.39
CA GLY A 11 -4.68 -2.92 -13.58
C GLY A 11 -4.89 -1.44 -13.22
N PHE A 12 -5.95 -0.84 -13.78
CA PHE A 12 -6.29 0.57 -13.58
C PHE A 12 -7.43 0.76 -12.56
N GLY A 13 -7.43 -0.09 -11.51
CA GLY A 13 -8.30 0.00 -10.35
C GLY A 13 -7.93 1.17 -9.42
N ARG A 14 -8.30 1.07 -8.14
CA ARG A 14 -8.00 2.11 -7.14
C ARG A 14 -6.51 2.47 -7.09
N ILE A 15 -5.66 1.46 -6.88
CA ILE A 15 -4.20 1.66 -6.74
C ILE A 15 -3.56 2.11 -8.05
N GLY A 16 -3.92 1.49 -9.19
CA GLY A 16 -3.37 1.90 -10.49
C GLY A 16 -3.64 3.36 -10.82
N ARG A 17 -4.85 3.86 -10.54
CA ARG A 17 -5.20 5.27 -10.74
C ARG A 17 -4.45 6.20 -9.79
N LEU A 18 -4.27 5.79 -8.53
CA LEU A 18 -3.51 6.59 -7.56
C LEU A 18 -2.03 6.64 -7.92
N ILE A 19 -1.43 5.55 -8.44
CA ILE A 19 -0.06 5.59 -8.97
C ILE A 19 0.06 6.70 -10.02
N LEU A 20 -0.89 6.77 -10.98
CA LEU A 20 -0.86 7.78 -12.02
C LEU A 20 -1.07 9.21 -11.47
N ARG A 21 -2.01 9.40 -10.52
CA ARG A 21 -2.22 10.70 -9.85
C ARG A 21 -0.94 11.18 -9.18
N ILE A 22 -0.33 10.35 -8.34
CA ILE A 22 0.89 10.68 -7.61
C ILE A 22 2.07 10.90 -8.55
N ALA A 23 2.24 10.03 -9.56
CA ALA A 23 3.31 10.17 -10.55
C ALA A 23 3.18 11.45 -11.40
N SER A 24 1.96 11.94 -11.62
CA SER A 24 1.72 13.17 -12.38
C SER A 24 2.19 14.44 -11.65
N GLU A 25 2.34 14.38 -10.33
CA GLU A 25 2.80 15.46 -9.46
C GLU A 25 4.30 15.36 -9.14
N ARG A 26 4.99 14.33 -9.68
CA ARG A 26 6.42 14.06 -9.42
C ARG A 26 7.28 14.28 -10.65
N ASP A 27 8.52 14.70 -10.41
CA ASP A 27 9.51 14.93 -11.46
C ASP A 27 10.52 13.80 -11.65
N ASP A 28 10.48 12.78 -10.80
CA ASP A 28 11.45 11.67 -10.77
C ASP A 28 10.91 10.35 -11.34
N VAL A 29 9.60 10.28 -11.62
CA VAL A 29 8.92 9.14 -12.22
C VAL A 29 8.02 9.58 -13.37
N GLU A 30 7.66 8.66 -14.28
CA GLU A 30 6.66 8.87 -15.32
C GLU A 30 5.93 7.57 -15.67
N VAL A 31 4.62 7.63 -15.85
CA VAL A 31 3.85 6.50 -16.36
C VAL A 31 3.90 6.53 -17.88
N VAL A 32 4.31 5.42 -18.49
CA VAL A 32 4.50 5.29 -19.95
C VAL A 32 3.49 4.37 -20.63
N GLY A 33 2.86 3.47 -19.87
CA GLY A 33 1.86 2.54 -20.37
C GLY A 33 0.95 2.04 -19.26
N ILE A 34 -0.30 1.76 -19.62
CA ILE A 34 -1.32 1.22 -18.72
C ILE A 34 -1.98 0.04 -19.43
N ASN A 35 -2.23 -1.03 -18.69
CA ASN A 35 -3.03 -2.15 -19.17
C ASN A 35 -4.22 -2.37 -18.25
N ASP A 36 -5.40 -2.49 -18.82
CA ASP A 36 -6.60 -2.99 -18.16
C ASP A 36 -7.55 -3.60 -19.20
N PRO A 37 -7.88 -4.91 -19.10
CA PRO A 37 -8.69 -5.60 -20.10
C PRO A 37 -10.19 -5.30 -20.00
N PHE A 38 -10.66 -4.55 -19.00
CA PHE A 38 -12.08 -4.32 -18.74
C PHE A 38 -12.55 -2.92 -19.13
N ILE A 39 -11.63 -2.03 -19.47
CA ILE A 39 -11.93 -0.63 -19.81
C ILE A 39 -11.11 -0.19 -21.01
N ASP A 40 -11.60 0.81 -21.73
CA ASP A 40 -10.86 1.54 -22.76
C ASP A 40 -10.25 2.84 -22.23
N ALA A 41 -9.53 3.56 -23.09
CA ALA A 41 -8.89 4.81 -22.71
C ALA A 41 -9.89 5.93 -22.37
N ASP A 42 -11.08 5.94 -22.97
CA ASP A 42 -12.13 6.93 -22.68
C ASP A 42 -12.71 6.71 -21.28
N TYR A 43 -13.01 5.46 -20.94
CA TYR A 43 -13.48 5.14 -19.59
C TYR A 43 -12.38 5.30 -18.54
N ALA A 44 -11.14 4.99 -18.87
CA ALA A 44 -9.99 5.26 -18.01
C ALA A 44 -9.82 6.75 -17.71
N ALA A 45 -10.01 7.62 -18.73
CA ALA A 45 -9.99 9.07 -18.55
C ALA A 45 -11.10 9.55 -17.60
N TYR A 46 -12.33 9.02 -17.76
CA TYR A 46 -13.43 9.31 -16.85
C TYR A 46 -13.11 8.90 -15.41
N MET A 47 -12.63 7.65 -15.20
CA MET A 47 -12.31 7.10 -13.89
C MET A 47 -11.15 7.83 -13.20
N LEU A 48 -10.18 8.36 -13.96
CA LEU A 48 -9.09 9.17 -13.39
C LEU A 48 -9.58 10.56 -13.01
N LYS A 49 -10.45 11.14 -13.85
CA LYS A 49 -10.97 12.50 -13.66
C LYS A 49 -11.87 12.62 -12.43
N PHE A 50 -12.69 11.61 -12.16
CA PHE A 50 -13.66 11.63 -11.06
C PHE A 50 -13.41 10.49 -10.10
N ASP A 51 -13.25 10.82 -8.83
CA ASP A 51 -13.08 9.86 -7.75
C ASP A 51 -13.89 10.30 -6.53
N THR A 52 -14.63 9.35 -5.94
CA THR A 52 -15.51 9.63 -4.81
C THR A 52 -14.74 10.00 -3.55
N VAL A 53 -13.57 9.39 -3.34
CA VAL A 53 -12.74 9.58 -2.14
C VAL A 53 -11.75 10.72 -2.34
N HIS A 54 -10.97 10.65 -3.41
CA HIS A 54 -9.87 11.60 -3.67
C HIS A 54 -10.26 12.78 -4.56
N GLY A 55 -11.55 12.93 -4.85
CA GLY A 55 -12.07 14.06 -5.61
C GLY A 55 -11.64 14.11 -7.07
N LYS A 56 -11.91 15.25 -7.71
CA LYS A 56 -11.53 15.46 -9.11
C LYS A 56 -10.02 15.53 -9.27
N PHE A 57 -9.52 14.94 -10.36
CA PHE A 57 -8.11 15.06 -10.73
C PHE A 57 -7.75 16.53 -10.99
N ASN A 58 -6.67 16.98 -10.42
CA ASN A 58 -6.16 18.34 -10.60
C ASN A 58 -5.28 18.39 -11.86
N GLY A 59 -5.89 18.59 -13.01
CA GLY A 59 -5.20 18.63 -14.30
C GLY A 59 -6.09 18.26 -15.47
N GLU A 60 -5.51 18.22 -16.65
CA GLU A 60 -6.20 17.85 -17.88
C GLU A 60 -6.13 16.35 -18.10
N VAL A 61 -7.28 15.71 -18.35
CA VAL A 61 -7.39 14.27 -18.66
C VAL A 61 -8.41 14.05 -19.76
N TYR A 62 -8.00 13.36 -20.82
CA TYR A 62 -8.86 12.92 -21.91
C TYR A 62 -8.25 11.72 -22.65
N ALA A 63 -9.05 11.05 -23.48
CA ALA A 63 -8.56 10.03 -24.40
C ALA A 63 -8.40 10.62 -25.81
N LYS A 64 -7.36 10.18 -26.51
CA LYS A 64 -7.12 10.52 -27.91
C LYS A 64 -6.38 9.40 -28.62
N ASP A 65 -6.88 8.98 -29.77
CA ASP A 65 -6.27 7.94 -30.62
C ASP A 65 -6.02 6.63 -29.84
N GLY A 66 -6.95 6.22 -28.97
CA GLY A 66 -6.84 5.02 -28.11
C GLY A 66 -5.80 5.11 -26.98
N LYS A 67 -5.26 6.31 -26.73
CA LYS A 67 -4.30 6.57 -25.65
C LYS A 67 -4.93 7.47 -24.58
N LEU A 68 -4.49 7.31 -23.36
CA LEU A 68 -4.80 8.24 -22.27
C LEU A 68 -3.86 9.45 -22.34
N VAL A 69 -4.42 10.66 -22.28
CA VAL A 69 -3.64 11.91 -22.24
C VAL A 69 -3.83 12.56 -20.88
N VAL A 70 -2.72 12.80 -20.18
CA VAL A 70 -2.70 13.43 -18.85
C VAL A 70 -1.71 14.59 -18.87
N ASN A 71 -2.20 15.81 -18.62
CA ASN A 71 -1.39 17.04 -18.66
C ASN A 71 -0.53 17.14 -19.94
N GLY A 72 -1.16 16.85 -21.10
CA GLY A 72 -0.52 16.87 -22.41
C GLY A 72 0.40 15.68 -22.73
N LYS A 73 0.64 14.76 -21.80
CA LYS A 73 1.45 13.57 -22.04
C LYS A 73 0.58 12.40 -22.49
N LYS A 74 0.96 11.74 -23.58
CA LYS A 74 0.29 10.54 -24.10
C LYS A 74 0.84 9.31 -23.38
N ILE A 75 -0.06 8.45 -22.87
CA ILE A 75 0.22 7.18 -22.20
C ILE A 75 -0.42 6.09 -23.05
N ASP A 76 0.36 5.08 -23.44
CA ASP A 76 -0.17 3.96 -24.21
C ASP A 76 -1.13 3.13 -23.35
N PHE A 77 -2.26 2.73 -23.93
CA PHE A 77 -3.28 1.96 -23.25
C PHE A 77 -3.43 0.59 -23.92
N TYR A 78 -3.28 -0.47 -23.13
CA TYR A 78 -3.39 -1.87 -23.56
C TYR A 78 -4.63 -2.50 -22.93
N SER A 79 -5.13 -3.58 -23.58
CA SER A 79 -6.33 -4.31 -23.11
C SER A 79 -6.09 -5.83 -23.14
N GLU A 80 -5.04 -6.26 -22.47
CA GLU A 80 -4.60 -7.66 -22.46
C GLU A 80 -4.92 -8.34 -21.13
N TYR A 81 -5.49 -9.57 -21.20
CA TYR A 81 -5.79 -10.37 -20.02
C TYR A 81 -4.54 -10.97 -19.37
N GLU A 82 -3.60 -11.41 -20.17
CA GLU A 82 -2.40 -12.11 -19.70
C GLU A 82 -1.17 -11.19 -19.75
N PRO A 83 -0.38 -11.12 -18.66
CA PRO A 83 0.81 -10.27 -18.60
C PRO A 83 1.81 -10.52 -19.73
N ALA A 84 1.93 -11.76 -20.18
CA ALA A 84 2.81 -12.14 -21.29
C ALA A 84 2.44 -11.52 -22.64
N HIS A 85 1.18 -11.09 -22.81
CA HIS A 85 0.69 -10.51 -24.07
C HIS A 85 0.76 -9.00 -24.08
N ILE A 86 0.97 -8.33 -22.94
CA ILE A 86 1.12 -6.88 -22.88
C ILE A 86 2.44 -6.49 -23.54
N ASN A 87 2.38 -5.71 -24.61
CA ASN A 87 3.58 -5.35 -25.37
C ASN A 87 4.38 -4.21 -24.69
N TRP A 88 4.99 -4.50 -23.56
CA TRP A 88 5.86 -3.55 -22.87
C TRP A 88 7.09 -3.13 -23.69
N ASN A 89 7.45 -3.89 -24.75
CA ASN A 89 8.54 -3.51 -25.64
C ASN A 89 8.32 -2.19 -26.37
N LEU A 90 7.07 -1.74 -26.53
CA LEU A 90 6.74 -0.44 -27.11
C LEU A 90 7.06 0.72 -26.17
N THR A 91 6.68 0.61 -24.87
CA THR A 91 6.85 1.67 -23.89
C THR A 91 8.11 1.53 -23.03
N LYS A 92 8.67 0.33 -22.97
CA LYS A 92 9.93 -0.01 -22.26
C LYS A 92 9.96 0.54 -20.83
N PRO A 93 9.02 0.12 -19.96
CA PRO A 93 9.02 0.54 -18.57
C PRO A 93 10.27 0.00 -17.85
N ASP A 94 10.85 0.81 -16.98
CA ASP A 94 11.92 0.36 -16.08
C ASP A 94 11.35 -0.56 -14.98
N VAL A 95 10.09 -0.36 -14.63
CA VAL A 95 9.37 -1.18 -13.65
C VAL A 95 7.86 -1.22 -13.97
N VAL A 96 7.23 -2.37 -13.78
CA VAL A 96 5.77 -2.52 -13.85
C VAL A 96 5.20 -2.61 -12.44
N ALA A 97 4.19 -1.80 -12.15
CA ALA A 97 3.32 -1.97 -11.00
C ALA A 97 2.25 -3.02 -11.33
N GLU A 98 2.32 -4.19 -10.72
CA GLU A 98 1.29 -5.21 -10.83
C GLU A 98 0.14 -4.89 -9.85
N ALA A 99 -0.84 -4.15 -10.33
CA ALA A 99 -1.96 -3.59 -9.55
C ALA A 99 -3.33 -4.19 -9.90
N SER A 100 -3.36 -5.30 -10.65
CA SER A 100 -4.60 -6.01 -10.99
C SER A 100 -5.21 -6.77 -9.81
N GLY A 101 -4.39 -7.10 -8.79
CA GLY A 101 -4.77 -7.96 -7.67
C GLY A 101 -4.88 -9.46 -8.05
N LYS A 102 -4.67 -9.82 -9.32
CA LYS A 102 -4.75 -11.18 -9.84
C LYS A 102 -3.41 -11.91 -9.74
N TYR A 103 -2.33 -11.28 -10.19
CA TYR A 103 -1.01 -11.90 -10.33
C TYR A 103 -0.13 -11.59 -9.11
N THR A 104 -0.45 -12.23 -7.98
CA THR A 104 0.26 -12.04 -6.70
C THR A 104 1.36 -13.08 -6.44
N LEU A 105 1.48 -14.10 -7.29
CA LEU A 105 2.60 -15.05 -7.30
C LEU A 105 3.74 -14.49 -8.13
N ALA A 106 4.98 -14.63 -7.63
CA ALA A 106 6.18 -14.14 -8.34
C ALA A 106 6.28 -14.69 -9.77
N GLU A 107 6.09 -15.99 -9.96
CA GLU A 107 6.15 -16.67 -11.27
C GLU A 107 5.10 -16.16 -12.27
N GLU A 108 3.94 -15.71 -11.78
CA GLU A 108 2.91 -15.12 -12.62
C GLU A 108 3.25 -13.67 -12.99
N ALA A 109 3.75 -12.89 -12.02
CA ALA A 109 4.17 -11.51 -12.22
C ALA A 109 5.42 -11.40 -13.10
N GLU A 110 6.32 -12.40 -13.07
CA GLU A 110 7.52 -12.45 -13.90
C GLU A 110 7.22 -12.47 -15.41
N LYS A 111 6.01 -12.88 -15.80
CA LYS A 111 5.57 -12.83 -17.21
C LYS A 111 5.63 -11.42 -17.81
N HIS A 112 5.54 -10.36 -17.01
CA HIS A 112 5.76 -8.99 -17.47
C HIS A 112 7.19 -8.76 -17.97
N ILE A 113 8.18 -9.46 -17.43
CA ILE A 113 9.59 -9.34 -17.85
C ILE A 113 9.75 -9.94 -19.25
N GLY A 114 9.15 -11.10 -19.48
CA GLY A 114 9.14 -11.74 -20.81
C GLY A 114 8.48 -10.87 -21.90
N SER A 115 7.58 -9.97 -21.54
CA SER A 115 6.90 -9.06 -22.47
C SER A 115 7.54 -7.68 -22.59
N GLY A 116 8.68 -7.42 -21.93
CA GLY A 116 9.52 -6.24 -22.13
C GLY A 116 9.69 -5.30 -20.93
N ALA A 117 9.10 -5.61 -19.78
CA ALA A 117 9.41 -4.91 -18.53
C ALA A 117 10.77 -5.35 -17.99
N LYS A 118 11.51 -4.45 -17.31
CA LYS A 118 12.77 -4.85 -16.69
C LYS A 118 12.56 -5.46 -15.31
N LYS A 119 11.61 -4.94 -14.56
CA LYS A 119 11.31 -5.30 -13.17
C LYS A 119 9.81 -5.20 -12.87
N VAL A 120 9.38 -5.85 -11.80
CA VAL A 120 7.96 -5.83 -11.37
C VAL A 120 7.87 -5.59 -9.86
N VAL A 121 6.94 -4.73 -9.46
CA VAL A 121 6.53 -4.57 -8.07
C VAL A 121 5.07 -5.01 -7.95
N ILE A 122 4.83 -6.07 -7.18
CA ILE A 122 3.48 -6.52 -6.84
C ILE A 122 2.91 -5.58 -5.78
N THR A 123 1.74 -4.98 -6.06
CA THR A 123 1.08 -3.99 -5.18
C THR A 123 0.18 -4.64 -4.12
N ALA A 124 0.55 -5.79 -3.66
CA ALA A 124 -0.12 -6.58 -2.63
C ALA A 124 0.90 -7.43 -1.89
N ALA A 125 0.49 -8.19 -0.88
CA ALA A 125 1.34 -9.18 -0.23
C ALA A 125 1.66 -10.32 -1.22
N GLY A 126 2.78 -10.18 -1.93
CA GLY A 126 3.26 -11.14 -2.93
C GLY A 126 3.74 -12.45 -2.31
N LYS A 127 3.67 -13.52 -3.09
CA LYS A 127 4.16 -14.84 -2.69
C LYS A 127 5.30 -15.27 -3.60
N GLY A 128 6.34 -15.88 -3.00
CA GLY A 128 7.50 -16.35 -3.76
C GLY A 128 8.48 -15.25 -4.20
N CYS A 129 8.35 -14.03 -3.70
CA CYS A 129 9.27 -12.93 -3.92
C CYS A 129 9.64 -12.21 -2.61
N PRO A 130 10.75 -11.48 -2.56
CA PRO A 130 11.08 -10.60 -1.46
C PRO A 130 9.99 -9.54 -1.25
N MET A 131 9.73 -9.21 0.01
CA MET A 131 8.74 -8.22 0.42
C MET A 131 9.46 -7.05 1.11
N PHE A 132 9.10 -5.84 0.71
CA PHE A 132 9.71 -4.63 1.25
C PHE A 132 8.67 -3.65 1.78
N VAL A 133 9.05 -2.92 2.83
CA VAL A 133 8.34 -1.76 3.36
C VAL A 133 9.33 -0.61 3.44
N MET A 134 8.97 0.51 2.84
CA MET A 134 9.83 1.70 2.82
C MET A 134 10.16 2.15 4.25
N GLY A 135 11.46 2.41 4.50
CA GLY A 135 11.99 2.80 5.82
C GLY A 135 12.15 1.66 6.82
N VAL A 136 11.65 0.46 6.53
CA VAL A 136 11.85 -0.72 7.41
C VAL A 136 13.00 -1.58 6.89
N ASN A 137 12.83 -2.19 5.73
CA ASN A 137 13.84 -3.08 5.13
C ASN A 137 14.14 -2.76 3.65
N SER A 138 13.69 -1.61 3.15
CA SER A 138 13.92 -1.22 1.75
C SER A 138 15.39 -1.05 1.38
N SER A 139 16.27 -0.84 2.37
CA SER A 139 17.73 -0.81 2.18
C SER A 139 18.34 -2.17 1.80
N GLU A 140 17.63 -3.27 2.04
CA GLU A 140 18.05 -4.62 1.69
C GLU A 140 17.73 -4.97 0.23
N TYR A 141 17.03 -4.08 -0.49
CA TYR A 141 16.76 -4.29 -1.90
C TYR A 141 18.05 -4.34 -2.72
N SER A 142 18.17 -5.34 -3.59
CA SER A 142 19.30 -5.51 -4.50
C SER A 142 18.85 -5.49 -5.95
N PRO A 143 19.63 -4.86 -6.88
CA PRO A 143 19.27 -4.74 -8.29
C PRO A 143 19.03 -6.05 -9.04
N ASN A 144 19.53 -7.17 -8.54
CA ASN A 144 19.28 -8.51 -9.09
C ASN A 144 17.87 -9.06 -8.77
N MET A 145 17.14 -8.43 -7.87
CA MET A 145 15.76 -8.77 -7.55
C MET A 145 14.84 -8.18 -8.60
N THR A 146 14.31 -9.02 -9.47
CA THR A 146 13.48 -8.59 -10.62
C THR A 146 12.00 -8.48 -10.31
N VAL A 147 11.49 -9.31 -9.38
CA VAL A 147 10.11 -9.28 -8.89
C VAL A 147 10.15 -9.13 -7.39
N VAL A 148 9.51 -8.08 -6.89
CA VAL A 148 9.40 -7.78 -5.45
C VAL A 148 7.97 -7.38 -5.09
N SER A 149 7.64 -7.39 -3.80
CA SER A 149 6.33 -6.99 -3.30
C SER A 149 6.44 -5.77 -2.38
N ASN A 150 5.52 -4.81 -2.51
CA ASN A 150 5.36 -3.68 -1.59
C ASN A 150 4.52 -4.05 -0.35
N SER A 151 4.23 -5.33 -0.14
CA SER A 151 3.36 -5.79 0.95
C SER A 151 1.94 -5.23 0.90
N SER A 152 1.19 -5.33 2.00
CA SER A 152 -0.16 -4.76 2.12
C SER A 152 -0.12 -3.36 2.75
N CYS A 153 -1.21 -2.60 2.59
CA CYS A 153 -1.37 -1.30 3.25
C CYS A 153 -1.30 -1.41 4.78
N THR A 154 -1.92 -2.44 5.36
CA THR A 154 -1.86 -2.71 6.80
C THR A 154 -0.44 -3.02 7.26
N THR A 155 0.33 -3.80 6.49
CA THR A 155 1.75 -4.07 6.82
C THR A 155 2.59 -2.81 6.73
N ASN A 156 2.30 -1.92 5.77
CA ASN A 156 2.98 -0.62 5.64
C ASN A 156 2.69 0.33 6.82
N CYS A 157 1.55 0.17 7.51
CA CYS A 157 1.27 0.87 8.77
C CYS A 157 1.94 0.18 9.96
N LEU A 158 1.75 -1.14 10.08
CA LEU A 158 2.18 -1.90 11.25
C LEU A 158 3.70 -2.02 11.36
N ALA A 159 4.41 -2.24 10.26
CA ALA A 159 5.85 -2.52 10.30
C ALA A 159 6.69 -1.33 10.79
N PRO A 160 6.48 -0.07 10.34
CA PRO A 160 7.19 1.08 10.91
C PRO A 160 6.93 1.25 12.42
N LEU A 161 5.68 1.08 12.86
CA LEU A 161 5.32 1.14 14.28
C LEU A 161 6.02 0.03 15.07
N ALA A 162 5.91 -1.21 14.61
CA ALA A 162 6.52 -2.36 15.26
C ALA A 162 8.05 -2.25 15.31
N LYS A 163 8.69 -1.70 14.26
CA LYS A 163 10.14 -1.41 14.25
C LYS A 163 10.53 -0.48 15.40
N VAL A 164 9.87 0.67 15.50
CA VAL A 164 10.19 1.64 16.57
C VAL A 164 10.00 1.03 17.96
N ILE A 165 8.91 0.30 18.18
CA ILE A 165 8.62 -0.30 19.48
C ILE A 165 9.63 -1.42 19.79
N HIS A 166 9.94 -2.27 18.80
CA HIS A 166 10.84 -3.39 19.00
C HIS A 166 12.29 -2.95 19.29
N GLU A 167 12.79 -2.00 18.51
CA GLU A 167 14.16 -1.50 18.65
C GLU A 167 14.42 -0.77 19.98
N ASN A 168 13.42 -0.06 20.51
CA ASN A 168 13.57 0.70 21.76
C ASN A 168 13.23 -0.12 23.01
N PHE A 169 12.15 -0.91 22.95
CA PHE A 169 11.57 -1.55 24.14
C PHE A 169 11.53 -3.08 24.05
N GLY A 170 11.74 -3.66 22.87
CA GLY A 170 11.55 -5.09 22.62
C GLY A 170 10.07 -5.49 22.61
N ILE A 171 9.64 -6.23 21.61
CA ILE A 171 8.30 -6.85 21.58
C ILE A 171 8.47 -8.32 21.97
N LYS A 172 7.83 -8.71 23.05
CA LYS A 172 7.77 -10.10 23.50
C LYS A 172 6.69 -10.88 22.76
N GLU A 173 5.50 -10.34 22.73
CA GLU A 173 4.32 -10.88 22.03
C GLU A 173 3.29 -9.77 21.79
N GLY A 174 2.41 -9.95 20.80
CA GLY A 174 1.37 -8.97 20.54
C GLY A 174 0.29 -9.45 19.58
N LEU A 175 -0.85 -8.78 19.70
CA LEU A 175 -2.01 -8.97 18.83
C LEU A 175 -2.32 -7.66 18.12
N MET A 176 -2.60 -7.76 16.82
CA MET A 176 -3.02 -6.63 16.02
C MET A 176 -4.46 -6.84 15.54
N THR A 177 -5.30 -5.83 15.71
CA THR A 177 -6.57 -5.73 15.04
C THR A 177 -6.54 -4.54 14.09
N THR A 178 -6.90 -4.73 12.82
CA THR A 178 -7.17 -3.59 11.97
C THR A 178 -8.68 -3.42 11.76
N VAL A 179 -9.18 -2.21 12.02
CA VAL A 179 -10.50 -1.79 11.58
C VAL A 179 -10.32 -1.13 10.22
N HIS A 180 -10.77 -1.82 9.18
CA HIS A 180 -10.34 -1.54 7.80
C HIS A 180 -11.52 -1.13 6.92
N SER A 181 -11.34 -0.09 6.15
CA SER A 181 -12.27 0.37 5.14
C SER A 181 -12.56 -0.70 4.08
N LEU A 182 -13.62 -0.50 3.33
CA LEU A 182 -14.01 -1.33 2.20
C LEU A 182 -12.91 -1.39 1.14
N THR A 183 -12.84 -2.53 0.47
CA THR A 183 -12.00 -2.69 -0.71
C THR A 183 -12.85 -3.19 -1.88
N PRO A 184 -12.45 -2.99 -3.15
CA PRO A 184 -13.26 -3.37 -4.31
C PRO A 184 -13.62 -4.85 -4.39
N SER A 185 -12.93 -5.72 -3.66
CA SER A 185 -13.23 -7.15 -3.59
C SER A 185 -14.43 -7.50 -2.72
N GLN A 186 -14.95 -6.56 -1.93
CA GLN A 186 -16.09 -6.75 -1.05
C GLN A 186 -17.40 -6.37 -1.74
N LEU A 187 -18.44 -7.13 -1.46
CA LEU A 187 -19.76 -6.96 -2.10
C LEU A 187 -20.54 -5.84 -1.41
N ALA A 188 -21.18 -4.97 -2.20
CA ALA A 188 -22.05 -3.92 -1.68
C ALA A 188 -23.35 -4.50 -1.07
N ALA A 189 -23.87 -5.62 -1.61
CA ALA A 189 -25.04 -6.36 -1.12
C ALA A 189 -24.67 -7.83 -0.91
N ASP A 190 -25.49 -8.57 -0.14
CA ASP A 190 -25.28 -10.01 0.10
C ASP A 190 -25.12 -10.78 -1.22
N GLY A 191 -24.05 -11.55 -1.35
CA GLY A 191 -23.77 -12.35 -2.52
C GLY A 191 -22.94 -13.60 -2.19
N VAL A 192 -22.68 -14.40 -3.21
CA VAL A 192 -21.99 -15.68 -3.04
C VAL A 192 -20.48 -15.47 -2.86
N SER A 193 -19.94 -15.98 -1.75
CA SER A 193 -18.49 -16.12 -1.54
C SER A 193 -18.20 -17.56 -1.12
N LYS A 194 -17.52 -18.31 -2.00
CA LYS A 194 -17.24 -19.74 -1.78
C LYS A 194 -16.17 -19.98 -0.71
N LYS A 195 -15.22 -19.06 -0.55
CA LYS A 195 -14.05 -19.23 0.35
C LYS A 195 -14.26 -18.60 1.72
N ASP A 196 -14.98 -17.49 1.76
CA ASP A 196 -15.24 -16.73 2.98
C ASP A 196 -16.71 -16.28 2.99
N TRP A 197 -17.55 -16.98 3.72
CA TRP A 197 -18.98 -16.68 3.79
C TRP A 197 -19.27 -15.31 4.38
N ARG A 198 -18.47 -14.85 5.36
CA ARG A 198 -18.59 -13.50 5.92
C ARG A 198 -18.24 -12.44 4.89
N GLY A 199 -17.22 -12.67 4.05
CA GLY A 199 -16.87 -11.78 2.95
C GLY A 199 -17.91 -11.69 1.84
N GLY A 200 -18.91 -12.59 1.82
CA GLY A 200 -20.08 -12.50 0.94
C GLY A 200 -21.20 -11.60 1.45
N ARG A 201 -21.11 -11.08 2.69
CA ARG A 201 -22.14 -10.20 3.27
C ARG A 201 -21.93 -8.76 2.84
N ALA A 202 -23.05 -7.99 2.81
CA ALA A 202 -23.09 -6.58 2.43
C ALA A 202 -22.11 -5.75 3.26
N ALA A 203 -21.00 -5.35 2.65
CA ALA A 203 -19.93 -4.62 3.31
C ALA A 203 -20.31 -3.15 3.60
N SER A 204 -21.29 -2.62 2.86
CA SER A 204 -21.84 -1.27 3.06
C SER A 204 -22.68 -1.12 4.33
N TYR A 205 -22.98 -2.21 5.04
CA TYR A 205 -23.92 -2.20 6.18
C TYR A 205 -23.43 -2.97 7.41
N ASN A 206 -22.44 -3.85 7.26
CA ASN A 206 -22.01 -4.76 8.31
C ASN A 206 -20.60 -4.47 8.82
N ILE A 207 -20.35 -4.84 10.08
CA ILE A 207 -19.00 -5.04 10.62
C ILE A 207 -18.65 -6.51 10.34
N ILE A 208 -17.63 -6.75 9.52
CA ILE A 208 -17.31 -8.10 9.02
C ILE A 208 -15.93 -8.53 9.56
N PRO A 209 -15.87 -9.50 10.51
CA PRO A 209 -14.60 -10.10 10.89
C PRO A 209 -13.97 -10.84 9.71
N SER A 210 -12.68 -10.60 9.49
CA SER A 210 -11.93 -11.17 8.37
C SER A 210 -10.51 -11.55 8.82
N SER A 211 -9.94 -12.57 8.22
CA SER A 211 -8.54 -12.90 8.43
C SER A 211 -7.65 -11.89 7.73
N THR A 212 -6.46 -11.65 8.29
CA THR A 212 -5.42 -10.84 7.65
C THR A 212 -4.06 -11.50 7.77
N GLY A 213 -3.29 -11.46 6.70
CA GLY A 213 -1.88 -11.90 6.71
C GLY A 213 -0.91 -10.80 7.14
N ALA A 214 -1.39 -9.58 7.39
CA ALA A 214 -0.54 -8.41 7.60
C ALA A 214 0.42 -8.55 8.79
N ALA A 215 -0.07 -9.05 9.94
CA ALA A 215 0.78 -9.24 11.11
C ALA A 215 1.85 -10.33 10.89
N LYS A 216 1.51 -11.39 10.14
CA LYS A 216 2.49 -12.42 9.74
C LYS A 216 3.49 -11.87 8.72
N ALA A 217 3.06 -10.98 7.83
CA ALA A 217 3.93 -10.36 6.84
C ALA A 217 4.98 -9.44 7.48
N VAL A 218 4.71 -8.86 8.65
CA VAL A 218 5.71 -8.10 9.42
C VAL A 218 6.95 -8.95 9.73
N SER A 219 6.81 -10.23 10.00
CA SER A 219 7.96 -11.12 10.24
C SER A 219 8.82 -11.41 9.00
N GLN A 220 8.35 -11.04 7.81
CA GLN A 220 9.15 -11.13 6.58
C GLN A 220 10.01 -9.88 6.37
N VAL A 221 9.60 -8.74 6.93
CA VAL A 221 10.32 -7.46 6.83
C VAL A 221 11.07 -7.09 8.13
N ILE A 222 10.71 -7.73 9.26
CA ILE A 222 11.40 -7.65 10.56
C ILE A 222 11.50 -9.10 11.10
N PRO A 223 12.55 -9.85 10.71
CA PRO A 223 12.66 -11.28 11.05
C PRO A 223 12.63 -11.60 12.56
N GLU A 224 13.09 -10.66 13.41
CA GLU A 224 13.11 -10.77 14.88
C GLU A 224 11.70 -10.87 15.49
N LEU A 225 10.67 -10.44 14.75
CA LEU A 225 9.27 -10.53 15.17
C LEU A 225 8.58 -11.84 14.73
N LYS A 226 9.33 -12.79 14.16
CA LYS A 226 8.76 -14.08 13.74
C LYS A 226 8.16 -14.82 14.94
N GLY A 227 6.86 -15.13 14.84
CA GLY A 227 6.11 -15.83 15.89
C GLY A 227 5.67 -14.95 17.06
N LYS A 228 6.06 -13.66 17.10
CA LYS A 228 5.69 -12.73 18.17
C LYS A 228 4.42 -11.94 17.89
N LEU A 229 4.02 -11.78 16.61
CA LEU A 229 2.85 -11.01 16.21
C LEU A 229 1.88 -11.85 15.37
N THR A 230 0.59 -11.71 15.67
CA THR A 230 -0.52 -12.18 14.83
C THR A 230 -1.68 -11.20 14.91
N GLY A 231 -2.72 -11.40 14.10
CA GLY A 231 -3.83 -10.45 14.12
C GLY A 231 -4.99 -10.83 13.22
N MET A 232 -6.01 -9.98 13.27
CA MET A 232 -7.23 -10.08 12.48
C MET A 232 -7.68 -8.70 11.98
N SER A 233 -8.74 -8.69 11.19
CA SER A 233 -9.33 -7.48 10.61
C SER A 233 -10.83 -7.46 10.87
N PHE A 234 -11.37 -6.27 11.13
CA PHE A 234 -12.78 -5.96 10.94
C PHE A 234 -12.93 -5.07 9.71
N ARG A 235 -13.80 -5.46 8.77
CA ARG A 235 -14.22 -4.58 7.68
C ARG A 235 -15.42 -3.78 8.13
N VAL A 236 -15.37 -2.46 7.88
CA VAL A 236 -16.41 -1.50 8.29
C VAL A 236 -16.87 -0.68 7.08
N PRO A 237 -18.10 -0.13 7.08
CA PRO A 237 -18.68 0.59 5.95
C PRO A 237 -18.13 2.01 5.81
N THR A 238 -16.83 2.18 5.79
CA THR A 238 -16.10 3.41 5.42
C THR A 238 -15.39 3.20 4.09
N LEU A 239 -15.28 4.23 3.27
CA LEU A 239 -14.74 4.12 1.91
C LEU A 239 -13.21 4.11 1.88
N ASP A 240 -12.58 4.81 2.83
CA ASP A 240 -11.13 4.93 2.92
C ASP A 240 -10.71 5.25 4.36
N VAL A 241 -9.44 5.19 4.63
CA VAL A 241 -8.75 5.28 5.92
C VAL A 241 -9.12 4.14 6.86
N SER A 242 -8.11 3.49 7.34
CA SER A 242 -8.16 2.36 8.25
C SER A 242 -7.33 2.65 9.50
N VAL A 243 -7.50 1.83 10.53
CA VAL A 243 -6.76 1.96 11.78
C VAL A 243 -6.16 0.62 12.20
N VAL A 244 -4.93 0.65 12.67
CA VAL A 244 -4.27 -0.45 13.38
C VAL A 244 -4.41 -0.23 14.88
N ASP A 245 -4.95 -1.21 15.57
CA ASP A 245 -4.90 -1.39 17.03
C ASP A 245 -3.82 -2.45 17.31
N LEU A 246 -2.68 -2.01 17.84
CA LEU A 246 -1.56 -2.88 18.19
C LEU A 246 -1.45 -3.00 19.70
N THR A 247 -1.78 -4.16 20.25
CA THR A 247 -1.60 -4.47 21.67
C THR A 247 -0.37 -5.36 21.83
N VAL A 248 0.64 -4.90 22.59
CA VAL A 248 1.91 -5.60 22.75
C VAL A 248 2.36 -5.67 24.22
N LYS A 249 3.01 -6.79 24.54
CA LYS A 249 3.81 -6.94 25.72
C LYS A 249 5.26 -6.64 25.40
N LEU A 250 5.85 -5.71 26.15
CA LEU A 250 7.22 -5.25 25.97
C LEU A 250 8.20 -6.13 26.79
N GLU A 251 9.45 -6.19 26.34
CA GLU A 251 10.53 -6.84 27.08
C GLU A 251 11.10 -5.92 28.18
N LYS A 252 11.11 -4.59 27.91
CA LYS A 252 11.56 -3.56 28.84
C LYS A 252 10.38 -2.79 29.39
N GLU A 253 10.37 -2.52 30.69
CA GLU A 253 9.44 -1.60 31.30
C GLU A 253 9.70 -0.17 30.84
N THR A 254 8.63 0.59 30.61
CA THR A 254 8.69 1.98 30.14
C THR A 254 7.41 2.73 30.52
N THR A 255 7.30 3.99 30.11
CA THR A 255 6.09 4.79 30.23
C THR A 255 5.49 5.07 28.85
N TYR A 256 4.22 5.44 28.82
CA TYR A 256 3.55 5.81 27.56
C TYR A 256 4.22 7.02 26.91
N GLU A 257 4.66 8.00 27.71
CA GLU A 257 5.36 9.20 27.26
C GLU A 257 6.70 8.87 26.59
N GLU A 258 7.45 7.89 27.13
CA GLU A 258 8.70 7.42 26.52
C GLU A 258 8.44 6.74 25.17
N ILE A 259 7.35 5.98 25.04
CA ILE A 259 6.95 5.37 23.79
C ILE A 259 6.63 6.45 22.75
N ILE A 260 5.80 7.43 23.09
CA ILE A 260 5.46 8.54 22.18
C ILE A 260 6.71 9.34 21.81
N LYS A 261 7.61 9.57 22.75
CA LYS A 261 8.90 10.24 22.48
C LYS A 261 9.77 9.47 21.49
N ALA A 262 9.83 8.14 21.60
CA ALA A 262 10.56 7.30 20.65
C ALA A 262 9.94 7.38 19.23
N ILE A 263 8.61 7.37 19.14
CA ILE A 263 7.90 7.50 17.87
C ILE A 263 8.16 8.88 17.25
N LYS A 264 8.06 9.98 18.02
CA LYS A 264 8.37 11.34 17.55
C LYS A 264 9.84 11.49 17.10
N LYS A 265 10.76 10.78 17.76
CA LYS A 265 12.15 10.75 17.32
C LYS A 265 12.29 10.09 15.94
N ALA A 266 11.61 8.97 15.72
CA ALA A 266 11.60 8.29 14.42
C ALA A 266 10.92 9.13 13.33
N GLU A 267 9.80 9.79 13.64
CA GLU A 267 9.08 10.73 12.75
C GLU A 267 9.98 11.85 12.23
N ASN A 268 10.82 12.41 13.09
CA ASN A 268 11.73 13.49 12.73
C ASN A 268 13.09 12.98 12.18
N GLY A 269 13.32 11.68 12.23
CA GLY A 269 14.56 11.01 11.85
C GLY A 269 14.40 10.04 10.67
N GLU A 270 14.71 8.77 10.93
CA GLU A 270 14.82 7.72 9.91
C GLU A 270 13.50 7.35 9.23
N LEU A 271 12.36 7.56 9.89
CA LEU A 271 11.03 7.29 9.36
C LEU A 271 10.28 8.56 8.93
N LYS A 272 11.00 9.65 8.69
CA LYS A 272 10.40 10.90 8.21
C LYS A 272 9.58 10.69 6.94
N GLY A 273 8.32 11.17 6.96
CA GLY A 273 7.37 11.00 5.85
C GLY A 273 6.82 9.59 5.69
N ILE A 274 7.08 8.69 6.66
CA ILE A 274 6.53 7.32 6.73
C ILE A 274 5.66 7.19 7.97
N ILE A 275 6.23 7.46 9.16
CA ILE A 275 5.49 7.53 10.41
C ILE A 275 5.18 8.99 10.75
N GLY A 276 4.11 9.20 11.49
CA GLY A 276 3.73 10.48 12.06
C GLY A 276 3.00 10.31 13.36
N THR A 277 2.75 11.40 14.07
CA THR A 277 1.95 11.45 15.29
C THR A 277 0.87 12.52 15.19
N THR A 278 -0.20 12.38 15.97
CA THR A 278 -1.21 13.41 16.19
C THR A 278 -1.68 13.39 17.64
N ASP A 279 -1.83 14.58 18.23
CA ASP A 279 -2.43 14.78 19.55
C ASP A 279 -3.83 15.42 19.45
N LEU A 280 -4.32 15.63 18.23
CA LEU A 280 -5.64 16.17 17.96
C LEU A 280 -6.72 15.08 18.04
N PRO A 281 -7.95 15.42 18.43
CA PRO A 281 -9.08 14.49 18.49
C PRO A 281 -9.68 14.24 17.10
N LEU A 282 -8.93 13.57 16.22
CA LEU A 282 -9.28 13.32 14.82
C LEU A 282 -10.01 12.00 14.64
N VAL A 283 -10.66 11.85 13.48
CA VAL A 283 -11.34 10.63 13.03
C VAL A 283 -10.85 10.23 11.64
N SER A 284 -11.24 9.06 11.16
CA SER A 284 -10.71 8.47 9.92
C SER A 284 -10.72 9.41 8.72
N SER A 285 -11.79 10.19 8.51
CA SER A 285 -11.90 11.07 7.33
C SER A 285 -10.89 12.21 7.30
N ASP A 286 -10.30 12.57 8.45
CA ASP A 286 -9.30 13.64 8.55
C ASP A 286 -7.93 13.21 7.99
N PHE A 287 -7.73 11.92 7.77
CA PHE A 287 -6.50 11.34 7.24
C PHE A 287 -6.59 10.98 5.75
N ILE A 288 -7.72 11.27 5.08
CA ILE A 288 -7.84 11.06 3.63
C ILE A 288 -6.81 11.94 2.91
N GLY A 289 -5.98 11.30 2.08
CA GLY A 289 -4.91 11.98 1.35
C GLY A 289 -3.62 12.20 2.15
N ASP A 290 -3.49 11.66 3.37
CA ASP A 290 -2.22 11.72 4.11
C ASP A 290 -1.19 10.79 3.44
N PRO A 291 0.00 11.29 3.02
CA PRO A 291 1.00 10.49 2.33
C PRO A 291 1.80 9.55 3.24
N ARG A 292 1.65 9.66 4.55
CA ARG A 292 2.28 8.78 5.53
C ARG A 292 1.51 7.48 5.65
N THR A 293 2.20 6.38 5.91
CA THR A 293 1.57 5.06 6.05
C THR A 293 1.23 4.69 7.49
N CYS A 294 1.64 5.49 8.47
CA CYS A 294 1.40 5.21 9.89
C CYS A 294 1.33 6.52 10.66
N ILE A 295 0.16 6.91 11.15
CA ILE A 295 -0.02 8.10 11.97
C ILE A 295 -0.50 7.66 13.36
N VAL A 296 0.39 7.70 14.35
CA VAL A 296 0.09 7.26 15.71
C VAL A 296 -0.76 8.31 16.41
N ASP A 297 -1.91 7.89 16.93
CA ASP A 297 -2.79 8.70 17.76
C ASP A 297 -2.32 8.66 19.21
N GLU A 298 -1.74 9.77 19.65
CA GLU A 298 -1.12 9.88 20.98
C GLU A 298 -2.13 9.74 22.13
N LYS A 299 -3.41 10.07 21.88
CA LYS A 299 -4.44 10.07 22.91
C LYS A 299 -5.37 8.85 22.86
N ALA A 300 -5.36 8.11 21.78
CA ALA A 300 -6.18 6.90 21.64
C ALA A 300 -5.51 5.64 22.22
N GLY A 301 -4.19 5.67 22.47
CA GLY A 301 -3.47 4.54 23.07
C GLY A 301 -3.70 4.43 24.57
N ILE A 302 -3.44 3.24 25.11
CA ILE A 302 -3.68 2.91 26.52
C ILE A 302 -2.51 2.05 27.03
N MET A 303 -1.96 2.38 28.18
CA MET A 303 -0.97 1.56 28.87
C MET A 303 -1.59 0.95 30.12
N LEU A 304 -1.63 -0.39 30.20
CA LEU A 304 -2.20 -1.11 31.35
C LEU A 304 -1.21 -1.19 32.52
N ASN A 305 0.04 -1.41 32.21
CA ASN A 305 1.18 -1.48 33.15
C ASN A 305 2.47 -1.18 32.37
N PRO A 306 3.64 -1.00 33.03
CA PRO A 306 4.88 -0.60 32.38
C PRO A 306 5.37 -1.49 31.22
N SER A 307 4.81 -2.69 31.05
CA SER A 307 5.20 -3.62 29.99
C SER A 307 4.06 -4.02 29.05
N PHE A 308 2.85 -3.44 29.20
CA PHE A 308 1.70 -3.84 28.38
C PHE A 308 0.94 -2.62 27.84
N VAL A 309 1.00 -2.41 26.54
CA VAL A 309 0.51 -1.19 25.88
C VAL A 309 -0.35 -1.53 24.64
N LYS A 310 -1.37 -0.73 24.43
CA LYS A 310 -2.15 -0.64 23.20
C LYS A 310 -1.79 0.67 22.50
N LEU A 311 -1.43 0.59 21.22
CA LEU A 311 -1.16 1.71 20.34
C LEU A 311 -2.18 1.74 19.20
N VAL A 312 -2.61 2.93 18.83
CA VAL A 312 -3.55 3.16 17.74
C VAL A 312 -2.83 3.96 16.65
N ALA A 313 -2.90 3.49 15.42
CA ALA A 313 -2.29 4.18 14.28
C ALA A 313 -3.24 4.20 13.08
N TRP A 314 -3.48 5.42 12.54
CA TRP A 314 -4.26 5.68 11.35
C TRP A 314 -3.42 5.51 10.09
N TYR A 315 -4.05 5.11 8.99
CA TYR A 315 -3.42 5.08 7.68
C TYR A 315 -4.45 5.21 6.56
N ASP A 316 -4.15 6.07 5.58
CA ASP A 316 -4.88 6.04 4.33
C ASP A 316 -4.43 4.80 3.54
N ASN A 317 -5.30 3.79 3.50
CA ASN A 317 -5.00 2.49 2.91
C ASN A 317 -4.90 2.53 1.38
N GLU A 318 -5.28 3.63 0.75
CA GLU A 318 -5.19 3.89 -0.68
C GLU A 318 -4.05 4.87 -1.01
N TYR A 319 -4.16 6.13 -0.57
CA TYR A 319 -3.23 7.20 -0.95
C TYR A 319 -1.87 7.07 -0.25
N GLY A 320 -1.85 6.97 1.08
CA GLY A 320 -0.59 6.83 1.85
C GLY A 320 0.19 5.59 1.45
N TYR A 321 -0.52 4.46 1.29
CA TYR A 321 0.07 3.23 0.75
C TYR A 321 0.66 3.46 -0.65
N THR A 322 -0.08 4.12 -1.54
CA THR A 322 0.37 4.33 -2.93
C THR A 322 1.53 5.33 -3.02
N CYS A 323 1.63 6.31 -2.13
CA CYS A 323 2.80 7.18 -2.03
C CYS A 323 4.08 6.37 -1.81
N LYS A 324 4.08 5.43 -0.86
CA LYS A 324 5.24 4.56 -0.57
C LYS A 324 5.45 3.50 -1.66
N LEU A 325 4.39 3.05 -2.31
CA LEU A 325 4.49 2.21 -3.49
C LEU A 325 5.20 2.94 -4.66
N VAL A 326 4.92 4.22 -4.90
CA VAL A 326 5.63 5.00 -5.93
C VAL A 326 7.10 5.22 -5.55
N ASP A 327 7.40 5.39 -4.25
CA ASP A 327 8.77 5.42 -3.77
C ASP A 327 9.50 4.09 -4.01
N MET A 328 8.82 2.94 -3.78
CA MET A 328 9.33 1.61 -4.09
C MET A 328 9.53 1.40 -5.60
N LEU A 329 8.57 1.81 -6.43
CA LEU A 329 8.69 1.76 -7.89
C LEU A 329 9.91 2.56 -8.39
N LYS A 330 10.14 3.73 -7.80
CA LYS A 330 11.33 4.55 -8.09
C LYS A 330 12.61 3.84 -7.66
N LEU A 331 12.65 3.25 -6.46
CA LEU A 331 13.81 2.51 -5.97
C LEU A 331 14.14 1.34 -6.89
N VAL A 332 13.16 0.51 -7.19
CA VAL A 332 13.31 -0.71 -7.99
C VAL A 332 13.65 -0.38 -9.44
N GLY A 333 12.92 0.55 -10.06
CA GLY A 333 13.14 0.94 -11.47
C GLY A 333 14.38 1.81 -11.69
N GLY A 334 14.84 2.54 -10.66
CA GLY A 334 16.04 3.37 -10.73
C GLY A 334 17.36 2.63 -10.49
N SER A 335 17.29 1.41 -10.03
CA SER A 335 18.45 0.56 -9.75
C SER A 335 18.80 -0.24 -11.01
N ASN A 336 19.68 0.28 -11.82
CA ASN A 336 20.23 -0.40 -13.01
C ASN A 336 21.65 -0.88 -12.74
#